data_357fad01aa17d5df17f946a8a77f0ecd
#
_entry.id   357fad01aa17d5df17f946a8a77f0ecd
#
_cell.length_a   1.000
_cell.length_b   1.000
_cell.length_c   1.000
_cell.angle_alpha   90.00
_cell.angle_beta   90.00
_cell.angle_gamma   90.00
#
_symmetry.space_group_name_H-M   'P 1'
#
loop_
_entity.id
_entity.type
_entity.pdbx_description
1 polymer ?
#
loop_
_entity_poly.entity_id
_entity_poly.type
_entity_poly.pdbx_seq_one_letter_code
_entity_poly.pdbx_strand_id
1 'polypeptide(L)'
;MLHRPRNIMTTLVYSGLFLATGLVAGLAPALAADPTGDWKVADGVANIRVAECNGDMWGAVSWEKTPGGRDTNNPDASKRSRPTLGMPILIDMKKKPGVDQWEGQVYNAKDGQSYSSTIKPVGSDQLEIQGCVLGFLCGGETWTRVSGPIPSSTANSMAKGMTPGALPKAAAPKSTGSVNAGAKPAGQKQATADSVGDICLLPDIARFAH
;
A
#
# COMPACT_ATOMS: atom_id res chain seq x y z
N MET A 1 70.03 55.96 -36.83
CA MET A 1 68.82 56.66 -36.47
C MET A 1 67.65 55.97 -37.12
N LEU A 2 66.94 55.08 -36.41
CA LEU A 2 65.91 54.20 -36.96
C LEU A 2 64.54 54.74 -36.60
N HIS A 3 63.71 55.02 -37.58
CA HIS A 3 62.32 55.39 -37.41
C HIS A 3 61.52 54.10 -37.33
N ARG A 4 60.69 53.97 -36.28
CA ARG A 4 59.74 52.88 -36.10
C ARG A 4 58.36 53.34 -36.56
N PRO A 5 57.62 52.61 -37.40
CA PRO A 5 56.24 52.91 -37.69
C PRO A 5 55.34 52.31 -36.59
N ARG A 6 54.38 53.10 -36.11
CA ARG A 6 53.32 52.66 -35.17
C ARG A 6 52.17 52.08 -35.98
N ASN A 7 51.95 50.76 -35.83
CA ASN A 7 50.75 50.10 -36.36
C ASN A 7 49.59 50.34 -35.41
N ILE A 8 48.60 51.03 -35.93
CA ILE A 8 47.26 51.17 -35.25
C ILE A 8 46.47 49.94 -35.58
N MET A 9 46.27 49.07 -34.57
CA MET A 9 45.44 47.86 -34.67
C MET A 9 44.03 48.22 -34.25
N THR A 10 43.15 48.29 -35.21
CA THR A 10 41.72 48.56 -35.03
C THR A 10 41.10 47.29 -34.45
N THR A 11 40.71 47.30 -33.17
CA THR A 11 39.98 46.22 -32.51
C THR A 11 38.47 46.34 -32.84
N LEU A 12 38.00 45.43 -33.66
CA LEU A 12 36.57 45.20 -33.89
C LEU A 12 35.97 44.49 -32.68
N VAL A 13 35.11 45.21 -31.91
CA VAL A 13 34.34 44.64 -30.81
C VAL A 13 33.11 43.96 -31.41
N TYR A 14 33.13 42.66 -31.49
CA TYR A 14 31.94 41.86 -31.78
C TYR A 14 31.12 41.71 -30.49
N SER A 15 30.07 42.49 -30.36
CA SER A 15 29.04 42.27 -29.33
C SER A 15 28.20 41.04 -29.69
N GLY A 16 28.63 39.89 -29.21
CA GLY A 16 27.82 38.65 -29.27
C GLY A 16 26.69 38.68 -28.25
N LEU A 17 25.46 38.88 -28.70
CA LEU A 17 24.26 38.76 -27.92
C LEU A 17 24.01 37.26 -27.68
N PHE A 18 24.44 36.70 -26.52
CA PHE A 18 24.10 35.35 -26.10
C PHE A 18 22.67 35.33 -25.60
N LEU A 19 21.73 34.84 -26.43
CA LEU A 19 20.41 34.42 -25.98
C LEU A 19 20.60 33.17 -25.11
N ALA A 20 20.60 33.36 -23.79
CA ALA A 20 20.52 32.27 -22.83
C ALA A 20 19.07 31.75 -22.85
N THR A 21 18.79 30.74 -23.67
CA THR A 21 17.58 29.92 -23.56
C THR A 21 17.68 29.10 -22.30
N GLY A 22 17.08 29.61 -21.19
CA GLY A 22 16.95 28.90 -19.92
C GLY A 22 16.09 27.66 -20.11
N LEU A 23 16.74 26.48 -20.09
CA LEU A 23 16.08 25.18 -20.01
C LEU A 23 15.44 25.07 -18.62
N VAL A 24 14.18 25.45 -18.47
CA VAL A 24 13.42 25.17 -17.26
C VAL A 24 13.16 23.67 -17.25
N ALA A 25 14.07 22.88 -16.66
CA ALA A 25 13.84 21.50 -16.34
C ALA A 25 12.70 21.49 -15.28
N GLY A 26 11.48 21.20 -15.71
CA GLY A 26 10.35 21.00 -14.83
C GLY A 26 10.66 19.87 -13.85
N LEU A 27 10.87 20.20 -12.58
CA LEU A 27 10.88 19.24 -11.49
C LEU A 27 9.45 18.69 -11.41
N ALA A 28 9.18 17.57 -12.09
CA ALA A 28 7.98 16.80 -11.82
C ALA A 28 8.08 16.34 -10.34
N PRO A 29 7.05 16.59 -9.51
CA PRO A 29 7.05 16.05 -8.16
C PRO A 29 7.17 14.53 -8.28
N ALA A 30 8.20 13.94 -7.69
CA ALA A 30 8.26 12.50 -7.52
C ALA A 30 7.06 12.14 -6.64
N LEU A 31 6.07 11.46 -7.20
CA LEU A 31 4.96 10.93 -6.42
C LEU A 31 5.59 9.97 -5.40
N ALA A 32 5.33 10.24 -4.12
CA ALA A 32 5.74 9.34 -3.05
C ALA A 32 5.20 7.94 -3.39
N ALA A 33 6.06 6.93 -3.31
CA ALA A 33 5.64 5.58 -3.60
C ALA A 33 4.64 5.12 -2.53
N ASP A 34 3.46 4.67 -2.96
CA ASP A 34 2.35 4.27 -2.10
C ASP A 34 2.48 2.80 -1.68
N PRO A 35 2.62 2.47 -0.38
CA PRO A 35 2.68 1.10 0.10
C PRO A 35 1.33 0.39 0.12
N THR A 36 0.21 1.09 -0.08
CA THR A 36 -1.11 0.46 -0.05
C THR A 36 -1.31 -0.53 -1.20
N GLY A 37 -2.12 -1.56 -0.97
CA GLY A 37 -2.45 -2.57 -1.96
C GLY A 37 -2.18 -3.99 -1.50
N ASP A 38 -2.31 -4.95 -2.40
CA ASP A 38 -2.02 -6.36 -2.13
C ASP A 38 -0.59 -6.73 -2.56
N TRP A 39 0.13 -7.36 -1.67
CA TRP A 39 1.53 -7.72 -1.82
C TRP A 39 1.73 -9.22 -1.62
N LYS A 40 2.36 -9.89 -2.57
CA LYS A 40 2.75 -11.29 -2.46
C LYS A 40 4.07 -11.39 -1.71
N VAL A 41 4.10 -12.15 -0.61
CA VAL A 41 5.32 -12.43 0.16
C VAL A 41 6.35 -13.18 -0.68
N ALA A 42 7.65 -13.10 -0.31
CA ALA A 42 8.75 -13.60 -1.13
C ALA A 42 8.63 -15.09 -1.48
N ASP A 43 8.19 -15.93 -0.55
CA ASP A 43 7.98 -17.38 -0.78
C ASP A 43 6.64 -17.72 -1.47
N GLY A 44 5.80 -16.71 -1.71
CA GLY A 44 4.55 -16.84 -2.46
C GLY A 44 3.45 -17.60 -1.76
N VAL A 45 3.54 -17.81 -0.45
CA VAL A 45 2.53 -18.57 0.33
C VAL A 45 1.32 -17.74 0.73
N ALA A 46 1.43 -16.40 0.72
CA ALA A 46 0.36 -15.49 1.11
C ALA A 46 0.44 -14.17 0.32
N ASN A 47 -0.69 -13.47 0.28
CA ASN A 47 -0.73 -12.05 -0.04
C ASN A 47 -1.10 -11.27 1.22
N ILE A 48 -0.46 -10.12 1.38
CA ILE A 48 -0.72 -9.18 2.46
C ILE A 48 -1.35 -7.93 1.87
N ARG A 49 -2.55 -7.60 2.32
CA ARG A 49 -3.18 -6.31 2.01
C ARG A 49 -2.66 -5.26 2.95
N VAL A 50 -2.11 -4.19 2.41
CA VAL A 50 -1.65 -3.01 3.15
C VAL A 50 -2.62 -1.87 2.93
N ALA A 51 -3.08 -1.25 4.00
CA ALA A 51 -3.97 -0.09 3.96
C ALA A 51 -3.61 0.90 5.07
N GLU A 52 -3.96 2.16 4.85
CA GLU A 52 -3.89 3.20 5.87
C GLU A 52 -5.15 3.17 6.74
N CYS A 53 -4.96 2.97 8.04
CA CYS A 53 -6.01 2.95 9.05
C CYS A 53 -5.70 4.04 10.08
N ASN A 54 -6.48 5.12 10.08
CA ASN A 54 -6.33 6.29 10.95
C ASN A 54 -4.94 6.97 10.93
N GLY A 55 -4.28 6.98 9.75
CA GLY A 55 -2.99 7.63 9.55
C GLY A 55 -1.77 6.72 9.63
N ASP A 56 -1.93 5.50 10.16
CA ASP A 56 -0.87 4.49 10.23
C ASP A 56 -1.13 3.36 9.23
N MET A 57 -0.06 2.76 8.68
CA MET A 57 -0.20 1.63 7.78
C MET A 57 -0.34 0.32 8.57
N TRP A 58 -1.29 -0.49 8.13
CA TRP A 58 -1.53 -1.84 8.63
C TRP A 58 -1.48 -2.82 7.48
N GLY A 59 -1.12 -4.07 7.77
CA GLY A 59 -1.13 -5.13 6.77
C GLY A 59 -1.73 -6.41 7.33
N ALA A 60 -2.65 -7.04 6.60
CA ALA A 60 -3.26 -8.31 6.99
C ALA A 60 -3.22 -9.32 5.84
N VAL A 61 -3.19 -10.62 6.19
CA VAL A 61 -3.24 -11.69 5.20
C VAL A 61 -4.55 -11.62 4.44
N SER A 62 -4.49 -11.35 3.13
CA SER A 62 -5.65 -11.24 2.24
C SER A 62 -5.88 -12.49 1.39
N TRP A 63 -4.87 -13.31 1.23
CA TRP A 63 -4.93 -14.57 0.50
C TRP A 63 -3.87 -15.55 0.98
N GLU A 64 -4.19 -16.84 0.93
CA GLU A 64 -3.29 -17.94 1.28
C GLU A 64 -3.22 -18.96 0.15
N LYS A 65 -2.02 -19.44 -0.16
CA LYS A 65 -1.81 -20.52 -1.13
C LYS A 65 -2.46 -21.82 -0.67
N THR A 66 -2.42 -22.09 0.64
CA THR A 66 -3.08 -23.24 1.28
C THR A 66 -4.09 -22.70 2.29
N PRO A 67 -5.38 -22.62 1.93
CA PRO A 67 -6.40 -22.05 2.81
C PRO A 67 -6.60 -22.84 4.10
N GLY A 68 -7.04 -22.12 5.15
CA GLY A 68 -7.40 -22.72 6.43
C GLY A 68 -6.26 -22.80 7.43
N GLY A 69 -5.16 -22.07 7.16
CA GLY A 69 -4.06 -21.92 8.11
C GLY A 69 -4.51 -21.38 9.46
N ARG A 70 -3.74 -21.69 10.52
CA ARG A 70 -3.96 -21.23 11.89
C ARG A 70 -2.67 -20.66 12.45
N ASP A 71 -2.81 -19.72 13.38
CA ASP A 71 -1.69 -19.06 14.06
C ASP A 71 -1.12 -19.95 15.21
N THR A 72 -0.76 -21.17 14.88
CA THR A 72 -0.43 -22.22 15.85
C THR A 72 0.78 -21.91 16.74
N ASN A 73 1.69 -21.06 16.28
CA ASN A 73 2.90 -20.67 17.00
C ASN A 73 2.71 -19.41 17.86
N ASN A 74 1.48 -18.84 17.91
CA ASN A 74 1.24 -17.66 18.72
C ASN A 74 1.58 -17.91 20.19
N PRO A 75 2.37 -17.03 20.86
CA PRO A 75 2.67 -17.16 22.27
C PRO A 75 1.44 -17.13 23.15
N ASP A 76 0.41 -16.35 22.75
CA ASP A 76 -0.91 -16.35 23.37
C ASP A 76 -1.73 -17.57 22.91
N ALA A 77 -1.91 -18.53 23.83
CA ALA A 77 -2.63 -19.77 23.53
C ALA A 77 -4.07 -19.53 23.04
N SER A 78 -4.72 -18.44 23.46
CA SER A 78 -6.07 -18.09 23.03
C SER A 78 -6.17 -17.70 21.55
N LYS A 79 -5.03 -17.28 20.95
CA LYS A 79 -4.93 -16.87 19.56
C LYS A 79 -4.49 -18.00 18.62
N ARG A 80 -4.01 -19.14 19.12
CA ARG A 80 -3.50 -20.24 18.29
C ARG A 80 -4.53 -20.84 17.34
N SER A 81 -5.79 -20.74 17.68
CA SER A 81 -6.90 -21.21 16.81
C SER A 81 -7.40 -20.18 15.81
N ARG A 82 -6.95 -18.91 15.88
CA ARG A 82 -7.42 -17.90 14.93
C ARG A 82 -6.97 -18.24 13.51
N PRO A 83 -7.81 -17.94 12.49
CA PRO A 83 -7.39 -18.09 11.10
C PRO A 83 -6.20 -17.21 10.79
N THR A 84 -5.30 -17.68 9.91
CA THR A 84 -4.24 -16.84 9.33
C THR A 84 -4.81 -15.84 8.34
N LEU A 85 -5.88 -16.18 7.62
CA LEU A 85 -6.60 -15.23 6.78
C LEU A 85 -7.20 -14.10 7.63
N GLY A 86 -6.92 -12.84 7.28
CA GLY A 86 -7.30 -11.65 8.06
C GLY A 86 -6.38 -11.35 9.25
N MET A 87 -5.35 -12.15 9.49
CA MET A 87 -4.42 -11.93 10.59
C MET A 87 -3.50 -10.73 10.29
N PRO A 88 -3.35 -9.77 11.24
CA PRO A 88 -2.40 -8.68 11.10
C PRO A 88 -0.96 -9.19 11.04
N ILE A 89 -0.22 -8.72 10.03
CA ILE A 89 1.20 -9.00 9.80
C ILE A 89 2.04 -7.73 9.97
N LEU A 90 1.61 -6.60 9.38
CA LEU A 90 2.21 -5.29 9.61
C LEU A 90 1.33 -4.55 10.62
N ILE A 91 1.94 -4.06 11.69
CA ILE A 91 1.23 -3.54 12.86
C ILE A 91 1.74 -2.13 13.14
N ASP A 92 0.80 -1.16 13.11
CA ASP A 92 1.01 0.21 13.56
C ASP A 92 2.24 0.88 12.90
N MET A 93 2.32 0.78 11.56
CA MET A 93 3.45 1.28 10.78
C MET A 93 3.33 2.78 10.57
N LYS A 94 4.10 3.56 11.30
CA LYS A 94 4.12 5.03 11.30
C LYS A 94 5.05 5.59 10.23
N LYS A 95 4.58 6.59 9.48
CA LYS A 95 5.39 7.28 8.46
C LYS A 95 6.59 7.98 9.09
N LYS A 96 7.79 7.74 8.57
CA LYS A 96 8.99 8.50 8.93
C LYS A 96 8.99 9.87 8.27
N PRO A 97 9.32 10.95 9.00
CA PRO A 97 9.44 12.26 8.39
C PRO A 97 10.51 12.31 7.30
N GLY A 98 10.16 12.90 6.15
CA GLY A 98 11.10 13.20 5.08
C GLY A 98 11.57 12.01 4.21
N VAL A 99 11.05 10.80 4.46
CA VAL A 99 11.40 9.61 3.65
C VAL A 99 10.17 8.76 3.39
N ASP A 100 10.19 7.98 2.28
CA ASP A 100 9.12 7.03 1.95
C ASP A 100 9.36 5.69 2.65
N GLN A 101 9.26 5.74 3.96
CA GLN A 101 9.45 4.60 4.85
C GLN A 101 8.49 4.71 6.05
N TRP A 102 8.04 3.56 6.54
CA TRP A 102 7.21 3.46 7.74
C TRP A 102 7.89 2.53 8.74
N GLU A 103 7.70 2.80 10.03
CA GLU A 103 8.25 2.03 11.16
C GLU A 103 7.13 1.54 12.06
N GLY A 104 7.22 0.28 12.49
CA GLY A 104 6.27 -0.36 13.39
C GLY A 104 6.73 -1.76 13.73
N GLN A 105 5.81 -2.73 13.67
CA GLN A 105 6.11 -4.12 13.95
C GLN A 105 5.67 -5.02 12.80
N VAL A 106 6.42 -6.12 12.59
CA VAL A 106 6.02 -7.25 11.76
C VAL A 106 5.81 -8.47 12.66
N TYR A 107 4.66 -9.12 12.52
CA TYR A 107 4.38 -10.40 13.16
C TYR A 107 4.76 -11.54 12.21
N ASN A 108 5.59 -12.46 12.68
CA ASN A 108 5.98 -13.65 11.94
C ASN A 108 5.24 -14.88 12.48
N ALA A 109 4.25 -15.36 11.76
CA ALA A 109 3.45 -16.52 12.15
C ALA A 109 4.24 -17.85 12.18
N LYS A 110 5.41 -17.90 11.53
CA LYS A 110 6.25 -19.12 11.51
C LYS A 110 6.92 -19.38 12.85
N ASP A 111 7.20 -18.34 13.62
CA ASP A 111 7.83 -18.44 14.95
C ASP A 111 6.97 -17.81 16.07
N GLY A 112 5.87 -17.16 15.72
CA GLY A 112 4.97 -16.50 16.67
C GLY A 112 5.53 -15.22 17.29
N GLN A 113 6.58 -14.63 16.73
CA GLN A 113 7.25 -13.45 17.29
C GLN A 113 6.91 -12.18 16.52
N SER A 114 6.96 -11.06 17.22
CA SER A 114 6.90 -9.72 16.62
C SER A 114 8.27 -9.07 16.65
N TYR A 115 8.60 -8.40 15.55
CA TYR A 115 9.89 -7.74 15.37
C TYR A 115 9.69 -6.26 15.06
N SER A 116 10.55 -5.38 15.59
CA SER A 116 10.63 -4.00 15.11
C SER A 116 10.95 -4.02 13.62
N SER A 117 10.17 -3.30 12.84
CA SER A 117 10.19 -3.43 11.39
C SER A 117 10.06 -2.10 10.69
N THR A 118 10.59 -2.06 9.48
CA THR A 118 10.33 -1.00 8.52
C THR A 118 9.76 -1.56 7.23
N ILE A 119 8.91 -0.78 6.56
CA ILE A 119 8.50 -1.02 5.19
C ILE A 119 8.88 0.15 4.32
N LYS A 120 9.30 -0.14 3.09
CA LYS A 120 9.73 0.87 2.12
C LYS A 120 9.32 0.43 0.71
N PRO A 121 8.45 1.18 0.03
CA PRO A 121 8.19 0.95 -1.38
C PRO A 121 9.43 1.19 -2.23
N VAL A 122 9.70 0.28 -3.18
CA VAL A 122 10.77 0.39 -4.17
C VAL A 122 10.13 0.37 -5.55
N GLY A 123 9.98 1.56 -6.13
CA GLY A 123 9.18 1.72 -7.34
C GLY A 123 7.69 1.46 -7.10
N SER A 124 6.98 0.99 -8.12
CA SER A 124 5.52 0.77 -8.10
C SER A 124 5.11 -0.64 -7.66
N ASP A 125 6.00 -1.61 -7.73
CA ASP A 125 5.70 -3.04 -7.70
C ASP A 125 6.50 -3.85 -6.66
N GLN A 126 7.35 -3.20 -5.89
CA GLN A 126 8.12 -3.83 -4.82
C GLN A 126 7.93 -3.12 -3.49
N LEU A 127 7.85 -3.89 -2.41
CA LEU A 127 7.81 -3.44 -1.03
C LEU A 127 8.90 -4.17 -0.24
N GLU A 128 9.92 -3.45 0.22
CA GLU A 128 10.95 -3.98 1.11
C GLU A 128 10.42 -4.01 2.54
N ILE A 129 10.53 -5.17 3.18
CA ILE A 129 10.21 -5.39 4.59
C ILE A 129 11.50 -5.72 5.31
N GLN A 130 11.83 -5.01 6.36
CA GLN A 130 13.00 -5.29 7.19
C GLN A 130 12.58 -5.42 8.66
N GLY A 131 12.82 -6.56 9.26
CA GLY A 131 12.64 -6.80 10.69
C GLY A 131 13.97 -6.90 11.41
N CYS A 132 14.07 -6.39 12.63
CA CYS A 132 15.30 -6.41 13.41
C CYS A 132 15.06 -7.03 14.80
N VAL A 133 15.96 -7.90 15.21
CA VAL A 133 16.08 -8.43 16.58
C VAL A 133 17.09 -7.59 17.34
N LEU A 134 16.72 -7.13 18.54
CA LEU A 134 17.58 -6.28 19.41
C LEU A 134 18.10 -5.01 18.70
N GLY A 135 17.47 -4.60 17.61
CA GLY A 135 17.80 -3.37 16.88
C GLY A 135 19.05 -3.44 15.99
N PHE A 136 19.79 -4.57 15.96
CA PHE A 136 21.02 -4.69 15.16
C PHE A 136 21.12 -5.97 14.32
N LEU A 137 20.39 -7.01 14.62
CA LEU A 137 20.31 -8.23 13.80
C LEU A 137 19.10 -8.11 12.90
N CYS A 138 19.29 -7.55 11.70
CA CYS A 138 18.21 -7.30 10.77
C CYS A 138 18.21 -8.32 9.65
N GLY A 139 17.02 -8.81 9.31
CA GLY A 139 16.73 -9.59 8.12
C GLY A 139 15.53 -9.01 7.42
N GLY A 140 15.34 -9.35 6.17
CA GLY A 140 14.19 -8.83 5.43
C GLY A 140 13.94 -9.60 4.16
N GLU A 141 12.84 -9.22 3.52
CA GLU A 141 12.43 -9.77 2.23
C GLU A 141 11.76 -8.66 1.39
N THR A 142 11.66 -8.92 0.09
CA THR A 142 10.96 -8.04 -0.83
C THR A 142 9.65 -8.71 -1.25
N TRP A 143 8.55 -8.01 -1.05
CA TRP A 143 7.23 -8.42 -1.54
C TRP A 143 6.98 -7.82 -2.91
N THR A 144 6.21 -8.53 -3.73
CA THR A 144 5.86 -8.09 -5.08
C THR A 144 4.38 -7.70 -5.11
N ARG A 145 4.07 -6.57 -5.73
CA ARG A 145 2.69 -6.11 -5.88
C ARG A 145 1.86 -7.11 -6.67
N VAL A 146 0.70 -7.45 -6.16
CA VAL A 146 -0.27 -8.28 -6.88
C VAL A 146 -0.99 -7.39 -7.89
N SER A 147 -0.75 -7.68 -9.18
CA SER A 147 -1.42 -6.96 -10.27
C SER A 147 -2.88 -7.39 -10.37
N GLY A 148 -3.79 -6.45 -10.23
CA GLY A 148 -5.24 -6.64 -10.37
C GLY A 148 -5.96 -5.48 -9.69
N PRO A 149 -7.19 -5.16 -10.09
CA PRO A 149 -7.95 -4.18 -9.33
C PRO A 149 -8.15 -4.75 -7.93
N ILE A 150 -7.66 -4.03 -6.93
CA ILE A 150 -8.09 -4.24 -5.56
C ILE A 150 -9.59 -3.95 -5.60
N PRO A 151 -10.49 -4.87 -5.22
CA PRO A 151 -11.88 -4.53 -5.09
C PRO A 151 -11.94 -3.40 -4.07
N SER A 152 -12.19 -2.18 -4.55
CA SER A 152 -12.44 -1.05 -3.67
C SER A 152 -13.68 -1.43 -2.87
N SER A 153 -13.47 -1.73 -1.58
CA SER A 153 -14.58 -2.01 -0.69
C SER A 153 -15.48 -0.77 -0.72
N THR A 154 -16.75 -0.98 -1.06
CA THR A 154 -17.78 0.06 -1.02
C THR A 154 -17.92 0.68 0.38
N ALA A 155 -17.38 0.05 1.41
CA ALA A 155 -17.31 0.57 2.77
C ALA A 155 -16.42 1.83 2.90
N ASN A 156 -15.28 1.89 2.20
CA ASN A 156 -14.44 3.09 2.20
C ASN A 156 -15.06 4.29 1.49
N SER A 157 -15.99 4.05 0.56
CA SER A 157 -16.75 5.13 -0.10
C SER A 157 -17.86 5.69 0.78
N MET A 158 -18.36 4.95 1.76
CA MET A 158 -19.47 5.40 2.64
C MET A 158 -18.99 6.18 3.86
N ALA A 159 -17.75 6.02 4.30
CA ALA A 159 -17.24 6.76 5.46
C ALA A 159 -17.06 8.27 5.21
N LYS A 160 -17.07 8.72 3.96
CA LYS A 160 -16.87 10.13 3.58
C LYS A 160 -18.17 10.92 3.38
N GLY A 161 -19.34 10.34 3.63
CA GLY A 161 -20.65 10.94 3.26
C GLY A 161 -21.80 10.82 4.24
N MET A 162 -21.60 10.46 5.52
CA MET A 162 -22.71 10.42 6.47
C MET A 162 -22.78 11.68 7.32
N THR A 163 -23.61 12.62 6.87
CA THR A 163 -24.22 13.63 7.73
C THR A 163 -25.22 12.92 8.66
N PRO A 164 -25.25 13.18 9.99
CA PRO A 164 -26.21 12.55 10.89
C PRO A 164 -27.59 13.15 10.71
N GLY A 165 -28.53 12.37 10.24
CA GLY A 165 -29.94 12.78 10.25
C GLY A 165 -30.77 12.13 9.14
N ALA A 166 -31.37 11.02 9.43
CA ALA A 166 -32.74 10.60 9.15
C ALA A 166 -32.90 9.09 9.22
N LEU A 167 -33.64 8.61 10.19
CA LEU A 167 -34.15 7.25 10.29
C LEU A 167 -35.27 7.02 9.25
N PRO A 168 -35.23 5.99 8.42
CA PRO A 168 -36.41 5.54 7.69
C PRO A 168 -37.14 4.47 8.47
N LYS A 169 -38.42 4.71 8.60
CA LYS A 169 -39.48 3.88 9.18
C LYS A 169 -39.67 2.58 8.38
N ALA A 170 -39.80 1.48 9.11
CA ALA A 170 -40.07 0.15 8.56
C ALA A 170 -41.40 0.08 7.79
N ALA A 171 -41.39 -0.63 6.66
CA ALA A 171 -42.58 -1.15 6.01
C ALA A 171 -42.37 -2.61 5.61
N ALA A 172 -43.29 -3.47 5.98
CA ALA A 172 -43.31 -4.91 5.87
C ALA A 172 -43.56 -5.44 4.44
N PRO A 173 -43.29 -6.75 4.18
CA PRO A 173 -43.22 -7.32 2.84
C PRO A 173 -44.58 -7.76 2.31
N LYS A 174 -44.82 -7.61 0.99
CA LYS A 174 -45.88 -8.36 0.29
C LYS A 174 -45.21 -9.24 -0.78
N SER A 175 -45.48 -10.54 -0.62
CA SER A 175 -45.20 -11.58 -1.59
C SER A 175 -46.24 -11.58 -2.70
N THR A 176 -45.84 -11.75 -3.96
CA THR A 176 -46.57 -12.51 -4.97
C THR A 176 -45.63 -12.95 -6.07
N GLY A 177 -45.66 -14.24 -6.41
CA GLY A 177 -44.82 -14.87 -7.37
C GLY A 177 -45.26 -14.66 -8.81
N SER A 178 -44.37 -14.93 -9.74
CA SER A 178 -44.69 -15.68 -10.96
C SER A 178 -43.41 -16.09 -11.68
N VAL A 179 -43.39 -17.31 -12.15
CA VAL A 179 -42.37 -17.99 -12.93
C VAL A 179 -42.26 -17.43 -14.35
N ASN A 180 -41.07 -17.27 -14.88
CA ASN A 180 -40.84 -17.58 -16.28
C ASN A 180 -39.35 -17.94 -16.56
N ALA A 181 -39.22 -19.00 -17.37
CA ALA A 181 -37.98 -19.64 -17.72
C ALA A 181 -37.22 -18.92 -18.84
N GLY A 182 -35.86 -19.09 -18.82
CA GLY A 182 -35.06 -19.14 -20.03
C GLY A 182 -34.33 -17.89 -20.43
N ALA A 183 -33.10 -17.74 -19.95
CA ALA A 183 -31.96 -17.26 -20.78
C ALA A 183 -30.66 -17.54 -20.02
N LYS A 184 -29.78 -18.33 -20.63
CA LYS A 184 -28.44 -18.63 -20.16
C LYS A 184 -27.56 -17.40 -20.41
N PRO A 185 -27.01 -16.72 -19.39
CA PRO A 185 -25.98 -15.71 -19.62
C PRO A 185 -24.63 -16.39 -19.71
N ALA A 186 -23.91 -16.07 -20.79
CA ALA A 186 -22.52 -16.43 -21.00
C ALA A 186 -21.62 -15.82 -19.92
N GLY A 187 -20.71 -16.66 -19.40
CA GLY A 187 -19.39 -16.30 -18.91
C GLY A 187 -19.25 -15.07 -18.07
N GLN A 188 -19.79 -15.03 -16.86
CA GLN A 188 -19.23 -14.18 -15.79
C GLN A 188 -17.92 -14.82 -15.35
N LYS A 189 -16.77 -14.17 -15.73
CA LYS A 189 -15.51 -14.36 -15.01
C LYS A 189 -15.82 -14.14 -13.54
N GLN A 190 -15.75 -15.21 -12.78
CA GLN A 190 -15.88 -15.19 -11.32
C GLN A 190 -14.76 -14.28 -10.81
N ALA A 191 -15.10 -13.03 -10.48
CA ALA A 191 -14.27 -12.19 -9.65
C ALA A 191 -14.08 -13.00 -8.36
N THR A 192 -12.85 -13.40 -8.06
CA THR A 192 -12.51 -14.04 -6.79
C THR A 192 -13.03 -13.09 -5.70
N ALA A 193 -14.04 -13.55 -4.96
CA ALA A 193 -14.63 -12.77 -3.89
C ALA A 193 -13.50 -12.33 -2.95
N ASP A 194 -13.41 -11.04 -2.68
CA ASP A 194 -12.47 -10.49 -1.70
C ASP A 194 -12.86 -11.04 -0.33
N SER A 195 -12.10 -12.03 0.15
CA SER A 195 -12.42 -12.78 1.35
C SER A 195 -12.15 -12.00 2.64
N VAL A 196 -11.41 -10.87 2.57
CA VAL A 196 -11.01 -10.10 3.75
C VAL A 196 -11.65 -8.71 3.77
N GLY A 197 -11.92 -8.11 2.61
CA GLY A 197 -12.53 -6.78 2.50
C GLY A 197 -11.62 -5.67 3.04
N ASP A 198 -12.23 -4.71 3.74
CA ASP A 198 -11.53 -3.60 4.38
C ASP A 198 -10.83 -4.08 5.66
N ILE A 199 -9.51 -4.13 5.62
CA ILE A 199 -8.71 -4.60 6.76
C ILE A 199 -8.81 -3.70 7.99
N CYS A 200 -9.15 -2.42 7.83
CA CYS A 200 -9.33 -1.49 8.95
C CYS A 200 -10.53 -1.86 9.83
N LEU A 201 -11.46 -2.65 9.30
CA LEU A 201 -12.63 -3.16 10.03
C LEU A 201 -12.36 -4.51 10.73
N LEU A 202 -11.22 -5.14 10.49
CA LEU A 202 -10.86 -6.38 11.16
C LEU A 202 -10.73 -6.14 12.67
N PRO A 203 -11.30 -7.01 13.54
CA PRO A 203 -11.34 -6.79 14.99
C PRO A 203 -9.96 -6.56 15.62
N ASP A 204 -8.93 -7.22 15.08
CA ASP A 204 -7.56 -7.09 15.58
C ASP A 204 -6.90 -5.76 15.17
N ILE A 205 -7.38 -5.09 14.14
CA ILE A 205 -6.90 -3.77 13.70
C ILE A 205 -7.80 -2.67 14.27
N ALA A 206 -9.12 -2.79 14.13
CA ALA A 206 -10.08 -1.78 14.55
C ALA A 206 -9.94 -1.34 16.01
N ARG A 207 -9.49 -2.21 16.91
CA ARG A 207 -9.28 -1.88 18.33
C ARG A 207 -8.05 -1.01 18.61
N PHE A 208 -7.09 -0.94 17.67
CA PHE A 208 -5.86 -0.15 17.79
C PHE A 208 -5.86 1.08 16.91
N ALA A 209 -6.74 1.13 15.91
CA ALA A 209 -6.82 2.21 14.93
C ALA A 209 -7.78 3.34 15.41
N HIS A 210 -7.62 3.80 16.65
CA HIS A 210 -8.41 4.92 17.23
C HIS A 210 -7.54 6.13 17.54
#